data_5bce014b1bfe6e6a66c13a3d4319a2a5
#
_entry.id   5bce014b1bfe6e6a66c13a3d4319a2a5
#
_cell.length_a   1.000
_cell.length_b   1.000
_cell.length_c   1.000
_cell.angle_alpha   90.00
_cell.angle_beta   90.00
_cell.angle_gamma   90.00
#
_symmetry.space_group_name_H-M   'P 1'
#
loop_
_entity.id
_entity.type
_entity.pdbx_description
1 polymer ?
#
loop_
_entity_poly.entity_id
_entity_poly.type
_entity_poly.pdbx_seq_one_letter_code
_entity_poly.pdbx_strand_id
1 'polypeptide(L)'
;MSDIISIKDIDLAKKKVFIRCDFNVPQDDFLNITDDRRIRSAIPTIRYCLDNGCSVILASHLGRPKEISSKYSLEPVAKRLARLLDKEIVMAKDVIGEDAKTKAMNLKAGEILLLENLRFEKGETKNDENLAKELASMVQVYINDAFGVCHRAHSSVEAITKFFDEKHKGAGFLLQKEIDFASNLIKHPARPFVAVVGGSKVSGKLQALTNLLPKVDKLIIGGGMAFTFLKALGYDIGNSLLEEELLEEANKILTKGKNLGVKIYLPVDVVAAPACSQDAPMKFVPAQEIPNGWMGLDIGPASVRLFKEVISDAQTIWWNGPMGVFEIDKFSKGSIKMSHYISEGHATSVVGGGDTADVVARAGDADEMTFISTGGGASLELIEGKELPGVKALRSKK
;
A
#
# COMPACT_ATOMS: atom_id res chain seq x y z
N MET A 1 14.93 -15.84 -7.98
CA MET A 1 13.74 -15.64 -8.83
C MET A 1 12.55 -16.06 -8.02
N SER A 2 11.43 -15.36 -8.13
CA SER A 2 10.22 -15.71 -7.38
C SER A 2 9.68 -17.02 -7.96
N ASP A 3 9.49 -18.03 -7.12
CA ASP A 3 8.80 -19.29 -7.49
C ASP A 3 7.29 -19.05 -7.74
N ILE A 4 6.90 -17.80 -8.08
CA ILE A 4 5.52 -17.39 -8.32
C ILE A 4 5.23 -17.51 -9.81
N ILE A 5 4.13 -18.16 -10.12
CA ILE A 5 3.67 -18.37 -11.49
C ILE A 5 3.14 -17.04 -12.02
N SER A 6 3.73 -16.56 -13.12
CA SER A 6 3.29 -15.34 -13.79
C SER A 6 2.08 -15.61 -14.70
N ILE A 7 1.21 -14.63 -14.89
CA ILE A 7 0.14 -14.69 -15.89
C ILE A 7 0.68 -15.02 -17.31
N LYS A 8 1.94 -14.65 -17.61
CA LYS A 8 2.58 -14.93 -18.89
C LYS A 8 2.90 -16.41 -19.10
N ASP A 9 2.99 -17.19 -18.02
CA ASP A 9 3.32 -18.61 -18.06
C ASP A 9 2.06 -19.50 -18.15
N ILE A 10 0.87 -18.88 -18.20
CA ILE A 10 -0.42 -19.56 -18.24
C ILE A 10 -1.00 -19.49 -19.66
N ASP A 11 -1.46 -20.61 -20.16
CA ASP A 11 -2.26 -20.62 -21.38
C ASP A 11 -3.65 -20.04 -21.11
N LEU A 12 -3.87 -18.81 -21.61
CA LEU A 12 -5.12 -18.06 -21.42
C LEU A 12 -6.09 -18.17 -22.61
N ALA A 13 -5.64 -18.75 -23.74
CA ALA A 13 -6.38 -18.68 -25.01
C ALA A 13 -7.85 -19.05 -24.83
N LYS A 14 -8.75 -18.10 -25.06
CA LYS A 14 -10.21 -18.23 -25.02
C LYS A 14 -10.77 -18.79 -23.70
N LYS A 15 -10.03 -18.68 -22.58
CA LYS A 15 -10.49 -19.16 -21.27
C LYS A 15 -11.30 -18.09 -20.55
N LYS A 16 -12.13 -18.54 -19.61
CA LYS A 16 -12.81 -17.69 -18.65
C LYS A 16 -11.88 -17.49 -17.44
N VAL A 17 -11.51 -16.24 -17.18
CA VAL A 17 -10.48 -15.87 -16.21
C VAL A 17 -11.10 -15.06 -15.07
N PHE A 18 -10.86 -15.49 -13.84
CA PHE A 18 -11.13 -14.69 -12.65
C PHE A 18 -9.93 -13.84 -12.32
N ILE A 19 -10.09 -12.53 -12.21
CA ILE A 19 -9.03 -11.62 -11.77
C ILE A 19 -9.45 -11.00 -10.44
N ARG A 20 -8.71 -11.32 -9.36
CA ARG A 20 -8.84 -10.64 -8.09
C ARG A 20 -8.10 -9.30 -8.15
N CYS A 21 -8.83 -8.20 -8.16
CA CYS A 21 -8.32 -6.83 -8.20
C CYS A 21 -8.46 -6.13 -6.84
N ASP A 22 -7.71 -5.07 -6.62
CA ASP A 22 -7.90 -4.17 -5.48
C ASP A 22 -8.49 -2.83 -5.92
N PHE A 23 -9.81 -2.76 -5.99
CA PHE A 23 -10.59 -1.57 -6.31
C PHE A 23 -11.12 -0.85 -5.06
N ASN A 24 -10.43 -1.01 -3.94
CA ASN A 24 -10.74 -0.30 -2.70
C ASN A 24 -10.30 1.16 -2.81
N VAL A 25 -11.00 1.92 -3.63
CA VAL A 25 -10.73 3.33 -3.94
C VAL A 25 -11.43 4.28 -2.96
N PRO A 26 -10.86 5.46 -2.68
CA PRO A 26 -11.53 6.49 -1.91
C PRO A 26 -12.67 7.12 -2.72
N GLN A 27 -13.74 7.48 -2.01
CA GLN A 27 -14.92 8.12 -2.56
C GLN A 27 -15.30 9.33 -1.72
N ASP A 28 -15.85 10.35 -2.36
CA ASP A 28 -16.50 11.48 -1.69
C ASP A 28 -17.90 11.11 -1.14
N ASP A 29 -18.56 12.07 -0.50
CA ASP A 29 -19.91 11.87 0.06
C ASP A 29 -20.99 11.60 -1.00
N PHE A 30 -20.71 11.88 -2.27
CA PHE A 30 -21.56 11.60 -3.42
C PHE A 30 -21.20 10.30 -4.14
N LEU A 31 -20.32 9.49 -3.55
CA LEU A 31 -19.79 8.24 -4.10
C LEU A 31 -18.96 8.40 -5.38
N ASN A 32 -18.47 9.61 -5.68
CA ASN A 32 -17.52 9.80 -6.76
C ASN A 32 -16.14 9.30 -6.34
N ILE A 33 -15.48 8.60 -7.24
CA ILE A 33 -14.11 8.13 -7.03
C ILE A 33 -13.16 9.33 -7.08
N THR A 34 -12.48 9.63 -5.97
CA THR A 34 -11.53 10.75 -5.85
C THR A 34 -10.11 10.38 -6.27
N ASP A 35 -9.77 9.08 -6.23
CA ASP A 35 -8.49 8.54 -6.72
C ASP A 35 -8.73 7.19 -7.41
N ASP A 36 -8.33 7.07 -8.68
CA ASP A 36 -8.53 5.86 -9.48
C ASP A 36 -7.22 5.08 -9.75
N ARG A 37 -6.10 5.42 -9.08
CA ARG A 37 -4.79 4.78 -9.30
C ARG A 37 -4.86 3.25 -9.19
N ARG A 38 -5.60 2.70 -8.22
CA ARG A 38 -5.79 1.26 -8.04
C ARG A 38 -6.52 0.61 -9.22
N ILE A 39 -7.52 1.29 -9.77
CA ILE A 39 -8.25 0.81 -10.96
C ILE A 39 -7.29 0.80 -12.16
N ARG A 40 -6.58 1.89 -12.39
CA ARG A 40 -5.60 2.00 -13.49
C ARG A 40 -4.51 0.94 -13.41
N SER A 41 -4.04 0.62 -12.20
CA SER A 41 -2.99 -0.37 -11.98
C SER A 41 -3.39 -1.80 -12.39
N ALA A 42 -4.68 -2.13 -12.38
CA ALA A 42 -5.18 -3.44 -12.83
C ALA A 42 -5.42 -3.53 -14.36
N ILE A 43 -5.48 -2.38 -15.06
CA ILE A 43 -5.79 -2.35 -16.51
C ILE A 43 -4.84 -3.20 -17.35
N PRO A 44 -3.50 -3.19 -17.14
CA PRO A 44 -2.60 -4.02 -17.93
C PRO A 44 -2.94 -5.51 -17.88
N THR A 45 -3.26 -6.04 -16.69
CA THR A 45 -3.66 -7.44 -16.51
C THR A 45 -4.99 -7.75 -17.20
N ILE A 46 -5.97 -6.85 -17.06
CA ILE A 46 -7.28 -7.00 -17.71
C ILE A 46 -7.13 -7.02 -19.23
N ARG A 47 -6.42 -6.05 -19.81
CA ARG A 47 -6.18 -5.96 -21.25
C ARG A 47 -5.46 -7.19 -21.77
N TYR A 48 -4.43 -7.67 -21.08
CA TYR A 48 -3.71 -8.86 -21.47
C TYR A 48 -4.64 -10.09 -21.59
N CYS A 49 -5.57 -10.27 -20.65
CA CYS A 49 -6.57 -11.34 -20.74
C CYS A 49 -7.49 -11.13 -21.96
N LEU A 50 -7.97 -9.92 -22.20
CA LEU A 50 -8.86 -9.61 -23.32
C LEU A 50 -8.16 -9.83 -24.68
N ASP A 51 -6.89 -9.43 -24.80
CA ASP A 51 -6.06 -9.60 -26.01
C ASP A 51 -5.80 -11.08 -26.33
N ASN A 52 -5.84 -11.96 -25.30
CA ASN A 52 -5.81 -13.41 -25.46
C ASN A 52 -7.19 -14.04 -25.73
N GLY A 53 -8.21 -13.23 -25.98
CA GLY A 53 -9.58 -13.69 -26.29
C GLY A 53 -10.33 -14.26 -25.08
N CYS A 54 -9.92 -13.92 -23.86
CA CYS A 54 -10.60 -14.35 -22.64
C CYS A 54 -11.95 -13.68 -22.47
N SER A 55 -12.85 -14.33 -21.72
CA SER A 55 -13.88 -13.66 -20.96
C SER A 55 -13.38 -13.43 -19.52
N VAL A 56 -13.66 -12.27 -18.95
CA VAL A 56 -13.02 -11.84 -17.70
C VAL A 56 -14.07 -11.62 -16.62
N ILE A 57 -13.90 -12.27 -15.46
CA ILE A 57 -14.67 -11.99 -14.25
C ILE A 57 -13.77 -11.23 -13.29
N LEU A 58 -14.10 -9.96 -13.02
CA LEU A 58 -13.41 -9.13 -12.05
C LEU A 58 -14.08 -9.24 -10.70
N ALA A 59 -13.27 -9.30 -9.65
CA ALA A 59 -13.74 -9.34 -8.28
C ALA A 59 -12.86 -8.47 -7.38
N SER A 60 -13.50 -7.69 -6.52
CA SER A 60 -12.82 -6.82 -5.58
C SER A 60 -13.63 -6.59 -4.33
N HIS A 61 -13.01 -5.95 -3.34
CA HIS A 61 -13.70 -5.40 -2.19
C HIS A 61 -13.69 -3.87 -2.24
N LEU A 62 -14.63 -3.25 -1.53
CA LEU A 62 -14.69 -1.82 -1.28
C LEU A 62 -15.06 -1.57 0.18
N GLY A 63 -14.22 -0.85 0.90
CA GLY A 63 -14.43 -0.50 2.30
C GLY A 63 -14.50 -1.71 3.25
N ARG A 64 -15.21 -1.52 4.36
CA ARG A 64 -15.46 -2.55 5.38
C ARG A 64 -16.93 -2.58 5.74
N PRO A 65 -17.82 -3.04 4.83
CA PRO A 65 -19.25 -3.09 5.08
C PRO A 65 -19.57 -4.05 6.23
N LYS A 66 -20.49 -3.64 7.08
CA LYS A 66 -21.13 -4.53 8.08
C LYS A 66 -22.36 -5.22 7.50
N GLU A 67 -22.96 -4.60 6.49
CA GLU A 67 -24.16 -5.02 5.78
C GLU A 67 -24.10 -4.60 4.31
N ILE A 68 -24.94 -5.15 3.48
CA ILE A 68 -25.07 -4.77 2.07
C ILE A 68 -25.64 -3.36 1.99
N SER A 69 -24.94 -2.46 1.33
CA SER A 69 -25.41 -1.08 1.11
C SER A 69 -24.83 -0.48 -0.17
N SER A 70 -25.56 0.44 -0.76
CA SER A 70 -25.13 1.17 -1.98
C SER A 70 -23.83 1.92 -1.82
N LYS A 71 -23.51 2.38 -0.60
CA LYS A 71 -22.25 3.05 -0.26
C LYS A 71 -21.02 2.19 -0.60
N TYR A 72 -21.15 0.89 -0.49
CA TYR A 72 -20.06 -0.06 -0.71
C TYR A 72 -20.24 -0.90 -1.98
N SER A 73 -21.19 -0.53 -2.85
CA SER A 73 -21.34 -1.16 -4.16
C SER A 73 -20.17 -0.83 -5.07
N LEU A 74 -19.78 -1.78 -5.92
CA LEU A 74 -18.76 -1.58 -6.94
C LEU A 74 -19.31 -0.91 -8.23
N GLU A 75 -20.55 -0.45 -8.23
CA GLU A 75 -21.15 0.23 -9.40
C GLU A 75 -20.35 1.47 -9.86
N PRO A 76 -19.85 2.38 -8.99
CA PRO A 76 -18.99 3.48 -9.41
C PRO A 76 -17.68 2.99 -10.05
N VAL A 77 -17.13 1.86 -9.58
CA VAL A 77 -15.94 1.24 -10.17
C VAL A 77 -16.23 0.68 -11.55
N ALA A 78 -17.38 0.00 -11.75
CA ALA A 78 -17.81 -0.48 -13.08
C ALA A 78 -17.88 0.66 -14.10
N LYS A 79 -18.48 1.78 -13.71
CA LYS A 79 -18.58 3.00 -14.56
C LYS A 79 -17.20 3.58 -14.89
N ARG A 80 -16.28 3.59 -13.93
CA ARG A 80 -14.90 4.08 -14.15
C ARG A 80 -14.12 3.13 -15.05
N LEU A 81 -14.21 1.83 -14.83
CA LEU A 81 -13.58 0.79 -15.68
C LEU A 81 -14.07 0.88 -17.13
N ALA A 82 -15.39 1.02 -17.33
CA ALA A 82 -15.97 1.14 -18.67
C ALA A 82 -15.34 2.29 -19.46
N ARG A 83 -15.15 3.45 -18.82
CA ARG A 83 -14.49 4.62 -19.45
C ARG A 83 -13.00 4.38 -19.73
N LEU A 84 -12.27 3.72 -18.81
CA LEU A 84 -10.83 3.50 -18.94
C LEU A 84 -10.48 2.40 -19.95
N LEU A 85 -11.35 1.42 -20.12
CA LEU A 85 -11.17 0.31 -21.05
C LEU A 85 -11.83 0.57 -22.40
N ASP A 86 -12.69 1.59 -22.50
CA ASP A 86 -13.57 1.84 -23.66
C ASP A 86 -14.39 0.59 -24.02
N LYS A 87 -14.98 -0.02 -22.98
CA LYS A 87 -15.77 -1.26 -23.08
C LYS A 87 -16.93 -1.24 -22.11
N GLU A 88 -17.99 -1.94 -22.45
CA GLU A 88 -19.09 -2.21 -21.53
C GLU A 88 -18.60 -3.17 -20.42
N ILE A 89 -18.99 -2.85 -19.19
CA ILE A 89 -18.77 -3.69 -18.01
C ILE A 89 -20.13 -4.20 -17.54
N VAL A 90 -20.35 -5.49 -17.68
CA VAL A 90 -21.54 -6.14 -17.10
C VAL A 90 -21.34 -6.23 -15.59
N MET A 91 -22.27 -5.69 -14.81
CA MET A 91 -22.20 -5.79 -13.35
C MET A 91 -23.19 -6.80 -12.80
N ALA A 92 -22.72 -7.68 -11.92
CA ALA A 92 -23.58 -8.59 -11.16
C ALA A 92 -24.23 -7.85 -9.99
N LYS A 93 -25.43 -8.34 -9.57
CA LYS A 93 -26.14 -7.82 -8.39
C LYS A 93 -25.70 -8.48 -7.08
N ASP A 94 -24.95 -9.55 -7.18
CA ASP A 94 -24.47 -10.37 -6.06
C ASP A 94 -23.05 -10.91 -6.36
N VAL A 95 -22.50 -11.70 -5.46
CA VAL A 95 -21.14 -12.25 -5.57
C VAL A 95 -21.17 -13.69 -6.10
N ILE A 96 -22.02 -14.54 -5.53
CA ILE A 96 -22.15 -15.98 -5.84
C ILE A 96 -23.60 -16.41 -6.00
N GLY A 97 -24.52 -15.46 -6.06
CA GLY A 97 -25.94 -15.70 -6.23
C GLY A 97 -26.31 -16.09 -7.67
N GLU A 98 -27.61 -16.15 -7.91
CA GLU A 98 -28.14 -16.57 -9.22
C GLU A 98 -27.78 -15.56 -10.34
N ASP A 99 -27.78 -14.26 -10.03
CA ASP A 99 -27.48 -13.23 -11.04
C ASP A 99 -26.01 -13.34 -11.50
N ALA A 100 -25.06 -13.45 -10.55
CA ALA A 100 -23.64 -13.61 -10.88
C ALA A 100 -23.38 -14.89 -11.66
N LYS A 101 -23.94 -16.03 -11.24
CA LYS A 101 -23.78 -17.33 -11.90
C LYS A 101 -24.35 -17.31 -13.32
N THR A 102 -25.55 -16.77 -13.50
CA THR A 102 -26.20 -16.67 -14.82
C THR A 102 -25.39 -15.78 -15.77
N LYS A 103 -24.93 -14.60 -15.31
CA LYS A 103 -24.10 -13.71 -16.09
C LYS A 103 -22.74 -14.34 -16.42
N ALA A 104 -22.10 -15.00 -15.44
CA ALA A 104 -20.85 -15.71 -15.65
C ALA A 104 -20.97 -16.85 -16.67
N MET A 105 -22.09 -17.59 -16.65
CA MET A 105 -22.35 -18.66 -17.62
C MET A 105 -22.45 -18.11 -19.03
N ASN A 106 -23.18 -17.01 -19.23
CA ASN A 106 -23.47 -16.42 -20.54
C ASN A 106 -22.36 -15.47 -21.06
N LEU A 107 -21.30 -15.23 -20.26
CA LEU A 107 -20.22 -14.32 -20.60
C LEU A 107 -19.43 -14.81 -21.79
N LYS A 108 -19.32 -13.98 -22.85
CA LYS A 108 -18.65 -14.28 -24.10
C LYS A 108 -17.19 -13.82 -24.10
N ALA A 109 -16.41 -14.36 -24.99
CA ALA A 109 -15.03 -13.91 -25.22
C ALA A 109 -14.96 -12.40 -25.50
N GLY A 110 -14.05 -11.69 -24.82
CA GLY A 110 -13.89 -10.26 -24.89
C GLY A 110 -14.83 -9.43 -23.99
N GLU A 111 -15.77 -10.09 -23.32
CA GLU A 111 -16.67 -9.44 -22.36
C GLU A 111 -16.11 -9.47 -20.94
N ILE A 112 -16.55 -8.51 -20.13
CA ILE A 112 -16.12 -8.34 -18.73
C ILE A 112 -17.34 -8.32 -17.82
N LEU A 113 -17.32 -9.19 -16.81
CA LEU A 113 -18.25 -9.20 -15.69
C LEU A 113 -17.54 -8.68 -14.44
N LEU A 114 -18.10 -7.69 -13.75
CA LEU A 114 -17.68 -7.29 -12.42
C LEU A 114 -18.68 -7.85 -11.39
N LEU A 115 -18.20 -8.67 -10.46
CA LEU A 115 -19.01 -9.13 -9.33
C LEU A 115 -19.28 -7.97 -8.36
N GLU A 116 -20.31 -8.11 -7.53
CA GLU A 116 -20.53 -7.17 -6.44
C GLU A 116 -19.45 -7.34 -5.36
N ASN A 117 -19.39 -6.38 -4.41
CA ASN A 117 -18.38 -6.33 -3.37
C ASN A 117 -18.24 -7.66 -2.62
N LEU A 118 -17.07 -8.28 -2.74
CA LEU A 118 -16.76 -9.57 -2.10
C LEU A 118 -17.02 -9.56 -0.59
N ARG A 119 -16.89 -8.40 0.08
CA ARG A 119 -17.14 -8.27 1.52
C ARG A 119 -18.60 -8.24 1.91
N PHE A 120 -19.52 -8.30 0.96
CA PHE A 120 -20.92 -8.62 1.25
C PHE A 120 -21.11 -10.08 1.63
N GLU A 121 -20.17 -10.94 1.23
CA GLU A 121 -20.11 -12.32 1.68
C GLU A 121 -19.33 -12.43 3.00
N LYS A 122 -19.99 -12.92 4.05
CA LYS A 122 -19.39 -13.07 5.39
C LYS A 122 -18.20 -14.04 5.42
N GLY A 123 -18.13 -14.95 4.45
CA GLY A 123 -17.05 -15.90 4.28
C GLY A 123 -15.75 -15.29 3.79
N GLU A 124 -15.80 -14.16 3.05
CA GLU A 124 -14.61 -13.58 2.37
C GLU A 124 -13.44 -13.36 3.34
N THR A 125 -13.67 -12.65 4.44
CA THR A 125 -12.60 -12.34 5.40
C THR A 125 -12.27 -13.49 6.34
N LYS A 126 -13.03 -14.58 6.30
CA LYS A 126 -12.82 -15.80 7.11
C LYS A 126 -12.09 -16.88 6.36
N ASN A 127 -11.69 -16.63 5.13
CA ASN A 127 -11.05 -17.61 4.25
C ASN A 127 -11.91 -18.87 4.04
N ASP A 128 -13.23 -18.68 3.87
CA ASP A 128 -14.20 -19.76 3.75
C ASP A 128 -14.01 -20.51 2.42
N GLU A 129 -13.83 -21.83 2.53
CA GLU A 129 -13.56 -22.68 1.36
C GLU A 129 -14.83 -22.92 0.50
N ASN A 130 -16.03 -22.84 1.06
CA ASN A 130 -17.24 -22.98 0.27
C ASN A 130 -17.45 -21.77 -0.63
N LEU A 131 -17.26 -20.56 -0.09
CA LEU A 131 -17.27 -19.33 -0.90
C LEU A 131 -16.20 -19.40 -1.99
N ALA A 132 -14.99 -19.83 -1.65
CA ALA A 132 -13.90 -19.98 -2.59
C ALA A 132 -14.23 -20.98 -3.71
N LYS A 133 -14.86 -22.10 -3.39
CA LYS A 133 -15.32 -23.11 -4.34
C LYS A 133 -16.39 -22.58 -5.29
N GLU A 134 -17.36 -21.81 -4.78
CA GLU A 134 -18.39 -21.18 -5.60
C GLU A 134 -17.77 -20.19 -6.60
N LEU A 135 -16.84 -19.32 -6.13
CA LEU A 135 -16.11 -18.40 -7.01
C LEU A 135 -15.29 -19.14 -8.07
N ALA A 136 -14.57 -20.19 -7.68
CA ALA A 136 -13.75 -20.98 -8.59
C ALA A 136 -14.57 -21.71 -9.65
N SER A 137 -15.80 -22.14 -9.31
CA SER A 137 -16.68 -22.87 -10.22
C SER A 137 -17.11 -22.08 -11.46
N MET A 138 -17.03 -20.76 -11.41
CA MET A 138 -17.43 -19.87 -12.51
C MET A 138 -16.36 -19.72 -13.60
N VAL A 139 -15.12 -20.19 -13.38
CA VAL A 139 -13.97 -19.87 -14.23
C VAL A 139 -13.05 -21.07 -14.44
N GLN A 140 -12.11 -20.92 -15.38
CA GLN A 140 -11.11 -21.94 -15.69
C GLN A 140 -9.70 -21.53 -15.18
N VAL A 141 -9.45 -20.22 -15.01
CA VAL A 141 -8.15 -19.68 -14.58
C VAL A 141 -8.38 -18.63 -13.50
N TYR A 142 -7.51 -18.64 -12.51
CA TYR A 142 -7.45 -17.65 -11.43
C TYR A 142 -6.20 -16.80 -11.53
N ILE A 143 -6.36 -15.47 -11.51
CA ILE A 143 -5.27 -14.50 -11.46
C ILE A 143 -5.45 -13.62 -10.23
N ASN A 144 -4.42 -13.54 -9.39
CA ASN A 144 -4.36 -12.56 -8.32
C ASN A 144 -3.59 -11.33 -8.79
N ASP A 145 -4.24 -10.17 -8.79
CA ASP A 145 -3.64 -8.88 -9.13
C ASP A 145 -3.91 -7.84 -8.02
N ALA A 146 -4.13 -8.32 -6.81
CA ALA A 146 -4.53 -7.53 -5.65
C ALA A 146 -3.49 -7.57 -4.54
N PHE A 147 -2.30 -7.03 -4.78
CA PHE A 147 -1.20 -7.05 -3.81
C PHE A 147 -1.60 -6.49 -2.44
N GLY A 148 -2.38 -5.40 -2.40
CA GLY A 148 -2.80 -4.73 -1.16
C GLY A 148 -3.55 -5.61 -0.16
N VAL A 149 -4.10 -6.75 -0.59
CA VAL A 149 -4.80 -7.71 0.29
C VAL A 149 -4.04 -9.03 0.48
N CYS A 150 -2.89 -9.22 -0.16
CA CYS A 150 -2.12 -10.46 -0.09
C CYS A 150 -1.59 -10.81 1.30
N HIS A 151 -1.53 -9.83 2.21
CA HIS A 151 -1.12 -10.02 3.61
C HIS A 151 -2.21 -10.70 4.47
N ARG A 152 -3.39 -10.97 3.90
CA ARG A 152 -4.52 -11.62 4.59
C ARG A 152 -4.96 -12.87 3.85
N ALA A 153 -5.21 -13.94 4.60
CA ALA A 153 -5.86 -15.12 4.06
C ALA A 153 -7.36 -14.84 3.94
N HIS A 154 -7.81 -14.50 2.72
CA HIS A 154 -9.22 -14.30 2.37
C HIS A 154 -9.64 -15.33 1.33
N SER A 155 -10.95 -15.65 1.26
CA SER A 155 -11.49 -16.65 0.35
C SER A 155 -11.10 -16.43 -1.09
N SER A 156 -11.20 -15.18 -1.57
CA SER A 156 -10.85 -14.80 -2.94
C SER A 156 -9.34 -14.63 -3.19
N VAL A 157 -8.49 -14.74 -2.17
CA VAL A 157 -7.04 -14.49 -2.23
C VAL A 157 -6.23 -15.75 -1.98
N GLU A 158 -6.60 -16.54 -0.96
CA GLU A 158 -5.86 -17.75 -0.55
C GLU A 158 -6.67 -19.02 -0.81
N ALA A 159 -7.86 -19.18 -0.19
CA ALA A 159 -8.63 -20.43 -0.28
C ALA A 159 -8.99 -20.78 -1.73
N ILE A 160 -9.32 -19.80 -2.56
CA ILE A 160 -9.67 -20.01 -3.98
C ILE A 160 -8.55 -20.72 -4.76
N THR A 161 -7.29 -20.49 -4.41
CA THR A 161 -6.14 -21.08 -5.12
C THR A 161 -6.06 -22.60 -4.99
N LYS A 162 -6.75 -23.18 -3.98
CA LYS A 162 -6.80 -24.62 -3.76
C LYS A 162 -7.58 -25.37 -4.83
N PHE A 163 -8.45 -24.66 -5.58
CA PHE A 163 -9.29 -25.21 -6.63
C PHE A 163 -8.66 -25.14 -8.02
N PHE A 164 -7.41 -24.65 -8.11
CA PHE A 164 -6.65 -24.54 -9.34
C PHE A 164 -5.29 -25.21 -9.20
N ASP A 165 -4.88 -25.92 -10.25
CA ASP A 165 -3.50 -26.41 -10.36
C ASP A 165 -2.54 -25.28 -10.76
N GLU A 166 -1.26 -25.61 -10.88
CA GLU A 166 -0.20 -24.62 -11.21
C GLU A 166 -0.32 -24.03 -12.61
N LYS A 167 -1.03 -24.69 -13.54
CA LYS A 167 -1.23 -24.21 -14.90
C LYS A 167 -2.44 -23.29 -15.04
N HIS A 168 -3.24 -23.20 -13.99
CA HIS A 168 -4.51 -22.47 -14.01
C HIS A 168 -4.61 -21.39 -12.92
N LYS A 169 -3.48 -21.04 -12.26
CA LYS A 169 -3.43 -19.91 -11.31
C LYS A 169 -2.11 -19.16 -11.42
N GLY A 170 -2.14 -17.85 -11.19
CA GLY A 170 -0.93 -17.04 -11.21
C GLY A 170 -1.11 -15.61 -10.74
N ALA A 171 0.00 -14.88 -10.78
CA ALA A 171 0.07 -13.46 -10.46
C ALA A 171 -0.18 -12.62 -11.71
N GLY A 172 -1.02 -11.59 -11.59
CA GLY A 172 -1.14 -10.54 -12.59
C GLY A 172 0.07 -9.60 -12.58
N PHE A 173 0.11 -8.68 -13.53
CA PHE A 173 1.26 -7.78 -13.71
C PHE A 173 1.50 -6.85 -12.54
N LEU A 174 0.43 -6.33 -11.90
CA LEU A 174 0.58 -5.48 -10.73
C LEU A 174 1.19 -6.27 -9.57
N LEU A 175 0.63 -7.44 -9.25
CA LEU A 175 1.15 -8.28 -8.18
C LEU A 175 2.61 -8.68 -8.41
N GLN A 176 2.96 -9.09 -9.63
CA GLN A 176 4.33 -9.45 -9.99
C GLN A 176 5.28 -8.25 -9.81
N LYS A 177 4.90 -7.08 -10.31
CA LYS A 177 5.68 -5.84 -10.19
C LYS A 177 5.94 -5.47 -8.72
N GLU A 178 4.92 -5.53 -7.87
CA GLU A 178 5.04 -5.25 -6.44
C GLU A 178 6.01 -6.20 -5.74
N ILE A 179 5.93 -7.50 -6.04
CA ILE A 179 6.81 -8.52 -5.46
C ILE A 179 8.25 -8.34 -5.93
N ASP A 180 8.45 -8.08 -7.22
CA ASP A 180 9.78 -7.89 -7.80
C ASP A 180 10.48 -6.66 -7.20
N PHE A 181 9.77 -5.53 -7.11
CA PHE A 181 10.30 -4.32 -6.48
C PHE A 181 10.64 -4.54 -5.02
N ALA A 182 9.73 -5.10 -4.23
CA ALA A 182 9.99 -5.35 -2.81
C ALA A 182 11.12 -6.37 -2.60
N SER A 183 11.19 -7.41 -3.43
CA SER A 183 12.26 -8.42 -3.35
C SER A 183 13.62 -7.84 -3.70
N ASN A 184 13.71 -7.02 -4.74
CA ASN A 184 14.96 -6.36 -5.14
C ASN A 184 15.41 -5.35 -4.10
N LEU A 185 14.47 -4.53 -3.58
CA LEU A 185 14.74 -3.58 -2.51
C LEU A 185 15.34 -4.23 -1.25
N ILE A 186 14.85 -5.44 -0.91
CA ILE A 186 15.29 -6.13 0.30
C ILE A 186 16.59 -6.94 0.09
N LYS A 187 16.74 -7.59 -1.08
CA LYS A 187 17.84 -8.54 -1.31
C LYS A 187 19.09 -7.90 -1.89
N HIS A 188 18.91 -6.93 -2.79
CA HIS A 188 19.99 -6.35 -3.59
C HIS A 188 19.83 -4.84 -3.81
N PRO A 189 19.64 -4.02 -2.74
CA PRO A 189 19.54 -2.58 -2.91
C PRO A 189 20.86 -2.01 -3.42
N ALA A 190 20.80 -1.06 -4.35
CA ALA A 190 21.94 -0.21 -4.64
C ALA A 190 22.21 0.69 -3.42
N ARG A 191 23.49 0.86 -3.06
CA ARG A 191 23.88 1.59 -1.85
C ARG A 191 24.52 2.93 -2.16
N PRO A 192 24.34 3.95 -1.29
CA PRO A 192 23.65 3.91 0.02
C PRO A 192 22.14 3.70 -0.09
N PHE A 193 21.61 2.83 0.78
CA PHE A 193 20.17 2.62 0.93
C PHE A 193 19.64 3.41 2.12
N VAL A 194 18.74 4.35 1.85
CA VAL A 194 18.09 5.20 2.85
C VAL A 194 16.64 4.80 3.03
N ALA A 195 16.24 4.48 4.26
CA ALA A 195 14.83 4.34 4.61
C ALA A 195 14.32 5.65 5.24
N VAL A 196 13.18 6.13 4.77
CA VAL A 196 12.45 7.28 5.32
C VAL A 196 11.13 6.76 5.88
N VAL A 197 11.00 6.82 7.21
CA VAL A 197 9.84 6.25 7.91
C VAL A 197 9.16 7.34 8.73
N GLY A 198 7.89 7.56 8.47
CA GLY A 198 7.08 8.54 9.18
C GLY A 198 5.72 7.98 9.58
N GLY A 199 4.76 8.88 9.85
CA GLY A 199 3.43 8.54 10.31
C GLY A 199 3.22 8.78 11.79
N SER A 200 2.03 8.45 12.33
CA SER A 200 1.61 8.86 13.66
C SER A 200 2.18 7.98 14.79
N LYS A 201 2.37 6.68 14.57
CA LYS A 201 2.64 5.70 15.65
C LYS A 201 3.79 4.76 15.33
N VAL A 202 4.64 4.51 16.34
CA VAL A 202 5.74 3.51 16.30
C VAL A 202 5.17 2.09 16.26
N SER A 203 4.11 1.81 17.05
CA SER A 203 3.49 0.47 17.19
C SER A 203 3.15 -0.17 15.85
N GLY A 204 2.68 0.63 14.89
CA GLY A 204 2.36 0.16 13.55
C GLY A 204 3.56 -0.15 12.66
N LYS A 205 4.79 0.22 13.06
CA LYS A 205 6.00 0.11 12.23
C LYS A 205 7.21 -0.48 12.95
N LEU A 206 7.05 -0.85 14.21
CA LEU A 206 8.13 -1.35 15.06
C LEU A 206 8.87 -2.53 14.43
N GLN A 207 8.12 -3.52 13.92
CA GLN A 207 8.70 -4.69 13.28
C GLN A 207 9.42 -4.34 11.97
N ALA A 208 8.84 -3.43 11.18
CA ALA A 208 9.46 -2.94 9.95
C ALA A 208 10.79 -2.24 10.25
N LEU A 209 10.82 -1.32 11.22
CA LEU A 209 12.05 -0.64 11.65
C LEU A 209 13.11 -1.63 12.08
N THR A 210 12.74 -2.61 12.93
CA THR A 210 13.66 -3.64 13.45
C THR A 210 14.28 -4.49 12.34
N ASN A 211 13.48 -4.83 11.31
CA ASN A 211 13.92 -5.68 10.20
C ASN A 211 14.60 -4.91 9.06
N LEU A 212 14.36 -3.60 8.96
CA LEU A 212 15.06 -2.73 8.02
C LEU A 212 16.47 -2.36 8.46
N LEU A 213 16.69 -2.16 9.76
CA LEU A 213 17.99 -1.74 10.28
C LEU A 213 19.18 -2.50 9.70
N PRO A 214 19.21 -3.86 9.64
CA PRO A 214 20.36 -4.57 9.07
C PRO A 214 20.49 -4.44 7.54
N LYS A 215 19.55 -3.80 6.87
CA LYS A 215 19.49 -3.71 5.40
C LYS A 215 19.80 -2.33 4.86
N VAL A 216 19.67 -1.28 5.69
CA VAL A 216 19.84 0.11 5.31
C VAL A 216 21.17 0.68 5.81
N ASP A 217 21.66 1.72 5.12
CA ASP A 217 22.83 2.48 5.55
C ASP A 217 22.42 3.66 6.43
N LYS A 218 21.24 4.23 6.14
CA LYS A 218 20.70 5.38 6.86
C LYS A 218 19.20 5.20 7.08
N LEU A 219 18.71 5.68 8.22
CA LEU A 219 17.30 5.65 8.59
C LEU A 219 16.86 7.04 9.04
N ILE A 220 15.89 7.62 8.35
CA ILE A 220 15.22 8.84 8.76
C ILE A 220 13.90 8.47 9.42
N ILE A 221 13.65 8.97 10.62
CA ILE A 221 12.39 8.80 11.34
C ILE A 221 11.74 10.17 11.50
N GLY A 222 10.52 10.33 10.98
CA GLY A 222 9.75 11.57 11.03
C GLY A 222 8.30 11.33 11.47
N GLY A 223 7.45 12.34 11.30
CA GLY A 223 6.05 12.28 11.69
C GLY A 223 5.85 12.19 13.22
N GLY A 224 4.64 11.88 13.64
CA GLY A 224 4.28 11.77 15.08
C GLY A 224 5.07 10.70 15.81
N MET A 225 5.46 9.62 15.13
CA MET A 225 6.25 8.56 15.74
C MET A 225 7.64 9.02 16.19
N ALA A 226 8.21 10.06 15.58
CA ALA A 226 9.53 10.60 15.98
C ALA A 226 9.55 11.09 17.42
N PHE A 227 8.41 11.56 17.97
CA PHE A 227 8.36 12.07 19.34
C PHE A 227 8.56 10.98 20.41
N THR A 228 8.16 9.74 20.13
CA THR A 228 8.49 8.60 21.00
C THR A 228 10.02 8.36 21.06
N PHE A 229 10.72 8.50 19.93
CA PHE A 229 12.19 8.42 19.90
C PHE A 229 12.85 9.62 20.59
N LEU A 230 12.35 10.84 20.37
CA LEU A 230 12.87 12.03 21.03
C LEU A 230 12.69 11.95 22.54
N LYS A 231 11.51 11.48 23.02
CA LYS A 231 11.25 11.25 24.45
C LYS A 231 12.16 10.16 25.02
N ALA A 232 12.42 9.08 24.29
CA ALA A 232 13.37 8.04 24.69
C ALA A 232 14.80 8.57 24.86
N LEU A 233 15.19 9.62 24.10
CA LEU A 233 16.45 10.34 24.26
C LEU A 233 16.44 11.36 25.42
N GLY A 234 15.31 11.50 26.14
CA GLY A 234 15.16 12.41 27.29
C GLY A 234 14.69 13.81 26.92
N TYR A 235 14.23 14.07 25.68
CA TYR A 235 13.75 15.40 25.31
C TYR A 235 12.35 15.65 25.84
N ASP A 236 12.04 16.93 26.12
CA ASP A 236 10.67 17.34 26.38
C ASP A 236 9.95 17.57 25.04
N ILE A 237 8.85 16.85 24.86
CA ILE A 237 8.08 16.84 23.61
C ILE A 237 6.73 17.58 23.73
N GLY A 238 6.49 18.29 24.86
CA GLY A 238 5.20 18.94 25.12
C GLY A 238 4.02 17.97 25.02
N ASN A 239 2.95 18.39 24.35
CA ASN A 239 1.74 17.58 24.12
C ASN A 239 1.80 16.77 22.80
N SER A 240 3.00 16.56 22.24
CA SER A 240 3.16 15.78 21.02
C SER A 240 2.72 14.32 21.23
N LEU A 241 2.41 13.62 20.13
CA LEU A 241 2.04 12.21 20.18
C LEU A 241 3.14 11.39 20.87
N LEU A 242 2.74 10.53 21.78
CA LEU A 242 3.63 9.65 22.52
C LEU A 242 3.00 8.27 22.71
N GLU A 243 3.78 7.24 22.45
CA GLU A 243 3.48 5.86 22.86
C GLU A 243 4.45 5.50 24.00
N GLU A 244 4.04 5.82 25.23
CA GLU A 244 4.89 5.73 26.42
C GLU A 244 5.38 4.30 26.66
N GLU A 245 4.52 3.32 26.40
CA GLU A 245 4.82 1.88 26.47
C GLU A 245 5.89 1.42 25.49
N LEU A 246 6.24 2.23 24.48
CA LEU A 246 7.24 1.91 23.47
C LEU A 246 8.57 2.66 23.63
N LEU A 247 8.78 3.39 24.71
CA LEU A 247 10.03 4.12 24.95
C LEU A 247 11.25 3.17 25.04
N GLU A 248 11.09 2.03 25.69
CA GLU A 248 12.14 1.04 25.78
C GLU A 248 12.47 0.43 24.41
N GLU A 249 11.45 0.14 23.59
CA GLU A 249 11.65 -0.38 22.25
C GLU A 249 12.30 0.65 21.31
N ALA A 250 11.93 1.92 21.43
CA ALA A 250 12.59 3.01 20.70
C ALA A 250 14.10 3.08 21.05
N ASN A 251 14.46 2.98 22.32
CA ASN A 251 15.85 2.92 22.77
C ASN A 251 16.59 1.67 22.23
N LYS A 252 15.92 0.50 22.17
CA LYS A 252 16.51 -0.71 21.58
C LYS A 252 16.80 -0.51 20.10
N ILE A 253 15.91 0.14 19.33
CA ILE A 253 16.11 0.45 17.92
C ILE A 253 17.30 1.39 17.73
N LEU A 254 17.40 2.47 18.51
CA LEU A 254 18.53 3.42 18.46
C LEU A 254 19.84 2.73 18.75
N THR A 255 19.88 1.91 19.81
CA THR A 255 21.07 1.12 20.21
C THR A 255 21.45 0.10 19.13
N LYS A 256 20.48 -0.62 18.59
CA LYS A 256 20.70 -1.59 17.52
C LYS A 256 21.25 -0.91 16.26
N GLY A 257 20.69 0.26 15.87
CA GLY A 257 21.21 1.03 14.76
C GLY A 257 22.68 1.40 14.95
N LYS A 258 23.05 1.91 16.12
CA LYS A 258 24.43 2.23 16.48
C LYS A 258 25.34 1.02 16.37
N ASN A 259 24.92 -0.13 16.89
CA ASN A 259 25.70 -1.37 16.87
C ASN A 259 25.89 -1.93 15.45
N LEU A 260 24.94 -1.69 14.55
CA LEU A 260 25.00 -2.09 13.14
C LEU A 260 25.71 -1.06 12.25
N GLY A 261 26.11 0.10 12.78
CA GLY A 261 26.71 1.19 12.00
C GLY A 261 25.69 1.97 11.16
N VAL A 262 24.40 1.79 11.40
CA VAL A 262 23.33 2.52 10.70
C VAL A 262 23.15 3.89 11.32
N LYS A 263 23.21 4.93 10.50
CA LYS A 263 22.96 6.31 10.94
C LYS A 263 21.47 6.58 11.02
N ILE A 264 20.95 6.81 12.23
CA ILE A 264 19.55 7.16 12.47
C ILE A 264 19.43 8.68 12.63
N TYR A 265 18.52 9.28 11.88
CA TYR A 265 18.27 10.72 11.87
C TYR A 265 16.85 11.00 12.37
N LEU A 266 16.75 11.86 13.39
CA LEU A 266 15.49 12.35 13.96
C LEU A 266 15.34 13.84 13.60
N PRO A 267 14.13 14.41 13.66
CA PRO A 267 13.94 15.85 13.50
C PRO A 267 14.77 16.64 14.52
N VAL A 268 15.43 17.70 14.06
CA VAL A 268 16.17 18.65 14.91
C VAL A 268 15.35 19.88 15.24
N ASP A 269 14.33 20.16 14.45
CA ASP A 269 13.31 21.17 14.68
C ASP A 269 11.95 20.69 14.19
N VAL A 270 10.89 21.31 14.68
CA VAL A 270 9.51 20.96 14.35
C VAL A 270 8.66 22.20 14.12
N VAL A 271 7.57 22.02 13.39
CA VAL A 271 6.46 22.96 13.37
C VAL A 271 5.55 22.60 14.52
N ALA A 272 5.49 23.46 15.55
CA ALA A 272 4.67 23.26 16.72
C ALA A 272 3.44 24.18 16.71
N ALA A 273 2.33 23.68 17.27
CA ALA A 273 1.10 24.42 17.47
C ALA A 273 0.38 23.94 18.76
N PRO A 274 -0.52 24.77 19.35
CA PRO A 274 -1.27 24.35 20.52
C PRO A 274 -2.43 23.37 20.20
N ALA A 275 -2.81 23.28 18.92
CA ALA A 275 -3.86 22.38 18.44
C ALA A 275 -3.58 21.94 17.00
N CYS A 276 -4.02 20.71 16.67
CA CYS A 276 -3.97 20.18 15.31
C CYS A 276 -5.16 20.75 14.49
N SER A 277 -5.03 22.02 14.07
CA SER A 277 -6.07 22.77 13.36
C SER A 277 -5.46 23.74 12.36
N GLN A 278 -6.15 23.97 11.23
CA GLN A 278 -5.75 24.95 10.21
C GLN A 278 -5.64 26.37 10.77
N ASP A 279 -6.44 26.73 11.78
CA ASP A 279 -6.46 28.09 12.34
C ASP A 279 -5.51 28.27 13.53
N ALA A 280 -4.93 27.18 14.08
CA ALA A 280 -4.03 27.28 15.21
C ALA A 280 -2.77 28.09 14.86
N PRO A 281 -2.24 28.95 15.76
CA PRO A 281 -0.94 29.58 15.55
C PRO A 281 0.16 28.54 15.52
N MET A 282 1.20 28.76 14.70
CA MET A 282 2.34 27.83 14.60
C MET A 282 3.66 28.54 14.88
N LYS A 283 4.66 27.78 15.32
CA LYS A 283 6.05 28.22 15.50
C LYS A 283 7.01 27.14 15.02
N PHE A 284 8.17 27.55 14.51
CA PHE A 284 9.31 26.68 14.33
C PHE A 284 10.12 26.67 15.63
N VAL A 285 10.30 25.50 16.23
CA VAL A 285 11.03 25.35 17.50
C VAL A 285 12.03 24.19 17.39
N PRO A 286 13.16 24.23 18.11
CA PRO A 286 14.03 23.07 18.27
C PRO A 286 13.23 21.87 18.78
N ALA A 287 13.55 20.68 18.33
CA ALA A 287 12.80 19.46 18.71
C ALA A 287 12.87 19.16 20.21
N GLN A 288 13.86 19.70 20.93
CA GLN A 288 14.05 19.60 22.38
C GLN A 288 13.41 20.73 23.18
N GLU A 289 12.79 21.71 22.54
CA GLU A 289 12.25 22.94 23.15
C GLU A 289 10.78 23.18 22.76
N ILE A 290 9.99 22.10 22.63
CA ILE A 290 8.57 22.23 22.33
C ILE A 290 7.87 22.85 23.55
N PRO A 291 7.18 23.99 23.40
CA PRO A 291 6.58 24.67 24.54
C PRO A 291 5.49 23.84 25.22
N ASN A 292 5.35 24.00 26.54
CA ASN A 292 4.26 23.38 27.29
C ASN A 292 2.90 23.74 26.70
N GLY A 293 2.03 22.74 26.55
CA GLY A 293 0.71 22.89 25.90
C GLY A 293 0.75 22.91 24.38
N TRP A 294 1.93 22.83 23.76
CA TRP A 294 2.10 22.75 22.32
C TRP A 294 2.51 21.34 21.89
N MET A 295 2.26 20.99 20.64
CA MET A 295 2.60 19.70 20.05
C MET A 295 3.32 19.90 18.71
N GLY A 296 4.26 19.05 18.38
CA GLY A 296 4.88 19.00 17.08
C GLY A 296 3.94 18.34 16.05
N LEU A 297 3.75 19.01 14.91
CA LEU A 297 2.78 18.59 13.88
C LEU A 297 3.42 18.37 12.50
N ASP A 298 4.64 18.87 12.27
CA ASP A 298 5.45 18.62 11.07
C ASP A 298 6.93 18.78 11.43
N ILE A 299 7.80 18.28 10.56
CA ILE A 299 9.24 18.58 10.64
C ILE A 299 9.50 20.03 10.27
N GLY A 300 10.46 20.65 10.96
CA GLY A 300 10.83 22.04 10.72
C GLY A 300 11.81 22.24 9.55
N PRO A 301 12.12 23.49 9.19
CA PRO A 301 12.99 23.81 8.07
C PRO A 301 14.44 23.31 8.18
N ALA A 302 14.97 23.22 9.41
CA ALA A 302 16.32 22.67 9.64
C ALA A 302 16.33 21.16 9.44
N SER A 303 15.29 20.46 9.92
CA SER A 303 15.09 19.02 9.69
C SER A 303 14.96 18.71 8.20
N VAL A 304 14.19 19.50 7.47
CA VAL A 304 14.04 19.36 6.00
C VAL A 304 15.39 19.47 5.30
N ARG A 305 16.24 20.44 5.67
CA ARG A 305 17.59 20.59 5.10
C ARG A 305 18.50 19.42 5.46
N LEU A 306 18.49 19.01 6.73
CA LEU A 306 19.24 17.84 7.19
C LEU A 306 18.85 16.59 6.41
N PHE A 307 17.54 16.32 6.25
CA PHE A 307 17.07 15.14 5.55
C PHE A 307 17.38 15.19 4.05
N LYS A 308 17.34 16.37 3.42
CA LYS A 308 17.82 16.56 2.05
C LYS A 308 19.29 16.13 1.91
N GLU A 309 20.16 16.56 2.81
CA GLU A 309 21.57 16.18 2.80
C GLU A 309 21.75 14.67 3.03
N VAL A 310 20.95 14.07 3.92
CA VAL A 310 21.00 12.63 4.21
C VAL A 310 20.66 11.78 3.01
N ILE A 311 19.71 12.20 2.16
CA ILE A 311 19.29 11.46 0.97
C ILE A 311 20.07 11.80 -0.29
N SER A 312 20.91 12.84 -0.28
CA SER A 312 21.56 13.38 -1.48
C SER A 312 22.49 12.40 -2.20
N ASP A 313 23.12 11.48 -1.48
CA ASP A 313 24.00 10.44 -2.01
C ASP A 313 23.32 9.07 -2.16
N ALA A 314 22.01 8.98 -1.84
CA ALA A 314 21.29 7.72 -1.88
C ALA A 314 21.23 7.14 -3.30
N GLN A 315 21.40 5.81 -3.41
CA GLN A 315 21.12 5.07 -4.64
C GLN A 315 19.76 4.35 -4.57
N THR A 316 19.28 4.09 -3.36
CA THR A 316 17.95 3.52 -3.11
C THR A 316 17.30 4.30 -1.96
N ILE A 317 16.05 4.70 -2.16
CA ILE A 317 15.23 5.32 -1.13
C ILE A 317 13.93 4.52 -1.00
N TRP A 318 13.59 4.12 0.23
CA TRP A 318 12.27 3.61 0.56
C TRP A 318 11.58 4.57 1.52
N TRP A 319 10.45 5.12 1.13
CA TRP A 319 9.69 6.07 1.92
C TRP A 319 8.31 5.52 2.29
N ASN A 320 8.01 5.45 3.60
CA ASN A 320 6.73 4.99 4.12
C ASN A 320 6.27 5.84 5.31
N GLY A 321 5.26 6.63 5.11
CA GLY A 321 4.62 7.50 6.09
C GLY A 321 5.04 8.97 5.97
N PRO A 322 4.08 9.90 6.10
CA PRO A 322 4.32 11.35 6.04
C PRO A 322 5.16 11.83 7.21
N MET A 323 5.81 12.98 7.02
CA MET A 323 6.67 13.61 8.01
C MET A 323 5.91 14.54 8.98
N GLY A 324 4.63 14.78 8.72
CA GLY A 324 3.76 15.64 9.50
C GLY A 324 2.28 15.35 9.23
N VAL A 325 1.39 16.20 9.74
CA VAL A 325 -0.06 16.13 9.53
C VAL A 325 -0.38 16.70 8.15
N PHE A 326 -0.15 15.89 7.13
CA PHE A 326 -0.20 16.30 5.73
C PHE A 326 -1.60 16.70 5.24
N GLU A 327 -2.66 16.32 5.97
CA GLU A 327 -4.04 16.72 5.69
C GLU A 327 -4.28 18.21 5.91
N ILE A 328 -3.46 18.86 6.74
CA ILE A 328 -3.52 20.28 7.04
C ILE A 328 -2.38 21.01 6.35
N ASP A 329 -2.68 21.93 5.44
CA ASP A 329 -1.72 22.57 4.54
C ASP A 329 -0.48 23.13 5.24
N LYS A 330 -0.62 23.80 6.39
CA LYS A 330 0.51 24.37 7.11
C LYS A 330 1.40 23.35 7.82
N PHE A 331 0.92 22.12 8.00
CA PHE A 331 1.65 21.01 8.60
C PHE A 331 2.03 19.92 7.58
N SER A 332 1.84 20.20 6.29
CA SER A 332 2.19 19.31 5.19
C SER A 332 3.52 19.63 4.52
N LYS A 333 4.11 20.79 4.83
CA LYS A 333 5.24 21.34 4.09
C LYS A 333 6.51 20.49 4.18
N GLY A 334 6.74 19.87 5.33
CA GLY A 334 7.84 18.93 5.52
C GLY A 334 7.72 17.73 4.60
N SER A 335 6.54 17.10 4.58
CA SER A 335 6.26 15.95 3.72
C SER A 335 6.35 16.30 2.23
N ILE A 336 5.80 17.44 1.79
CA ILE A 336 5.84 17.89 0.39
C ILE A 336 7.29 18.15 -0.04
N LYS A 337 8.10 18.84 0.79
CA LYS A 337 9.51 19.08 0.47
C LYS A 337 10.34 17.80 0.39
N MET A 338 10.06 16.82 1.27
CA MET A 338 10.68 15.50 1.16
C MET A 338 10.32 14.82 -0.16
N SER A 339 9.06 14.92 -0.60
CA SER A 339 8.64 14.41 -1.91
C SER A 339 9.48 15.01 -3.04
N HIS A 340 9.55 16.33 -3.13
CA HIS A 340 10.34 17.02 -4.15
C HIS A 340 11.82 16.58 -4.14
N TYR A 341 12.46 16.50 -2.97
CA TYR A 341 13.87 16.11 -2.90
C TYR A 341 14.12 14.65 -3.27
N ILE A 342 13.17 13.76 -3.02
CA ILE A 342 13.24 12.36 -3.42
C ILE A 342 13.03 12.23 -4.93
N SER A 343 12.07 12.97 -5.50
CA SER A 343 11.75 12.93 -6.93
C SER A 343 12.84 13.55 -7.80
N GLU A 344 13.45 14.66 -7.34
CA GLU A 344 14.57 15.32 -8.01
C GLU A 344 15.88 14.51 -7.97
N GLY A 345 15.98 13.51 -7.11
CA GLY A 345 17.18 12.68 -6.93
C GLY A 345 17.33 11.62 -8.01
N HIS A 346 18.54 11.00 -8.06
CA HIS A 346 18.83 9.90 -8.99
C HIS A 346 18.63 8.51 -8.38
N ALA A 347 18.17 8.45 -7.13
CA ALA A 347 17.94 7.20 -6.42
C ALA A 347 16.75 6.43 -7.00
N THR A 348 16.83 5.10 -6.95
CA THR A 348 15.61 4.28 -7.09
C THR A 348 14.69 4.59 -5.92
N SER A 349 13.62 5.34 -6.18
CA SER A 349 12.65 5.80 -5.17
C SER A 349 11.44 4.90 -5.13
N VAL A 350 11.20 4.28 -3.97
CA VAL A 350 10.05 3.40 -3.71
C VAL A 350 9.19 4.00 -2.61
N VAL A 351 7.96 4.32 -2.95
CA VAL A 351 6.98 4.91 -2.02
C VAL A 351 5.99 3.84 -1.58
N GLY A 352 5.82 3.67 -0.28
CA GLY A 352 4.90 2.72 0.33
C GLY A 352 3.88 3.39 1.26
N GLY A 353 2.67 2.86 1.27
CA GLY A 353 1.56 3.36 2.10
C GLY A 353 0.70 4.41 1.40
N GLY A 354 -0.62 4.37 1.67
CA GLY A 354 -1.60 5.26 1.06
C GLY A 354 -1.31 6.73 1.34
N ASP A 355 -1.12 7.07 2.61
CA ASP A 355 -0.85 8.45 3.05
C ASP A 355 0.40 9.04 2.38
N THR A 356 1.46 8.23 2.20
CA THR A 356 2.68 8.67 1.51
C THR A 356 2.42 8.90 0.04
N ALA A 357 1.68 8.00 -0.60
CA ALA A 357 1.28 8.13 -2.00
C ALA A 357 0.39 9.37 -2.22
N ASP A 358 -0.45 9.72 -1.26
CA ASP A 358 -1.27 10.93 -1.31
C ASP A 358 -0.43 12.20 -1.15
N VAL A 359 0.59 12.19 -0.29
CA VAL A 359 1.57 13.28 -0.18
C VAL A 359 2.27 13.49 -1.53
N VAL A 360 2.77 12.42 -2.14
CA VAL A 360 3.49 12.47 -3.43
C VAL A 360 2.57 12.99 -4.55
N ALA A 361 1.32 12.55 -4.58
CA ALA A 361 0.33 13.04 -5.55
C ALA A 361 0.01 14.53 -5.36
N ARG A 362 -0.14 14.99 -4.09
CA ARG A 362 -0.35 16.42 -3.78
C ARG A 362 0.86 17.28 -4.12
N ALA A 363 2.06 16.74 -3.99
CA ALA A 363 3.30 17.41 -4.38
C ALA A 363 3.44 17.53 -5.91
N GLY A 364 2.73 16.70 -6.68
CA GLY A 364 2.85 16.64 -8.14
C GLY A 364 3.99 15.75 -8.64
N ASP A 365 4.62 14.96 -7.76
CA ASP A 365 5.86 14.20 -8.04
C ASP A 365 5.61 12.73 -8.40
N ALA A 366 4.36 12.33 -8.64
CA ALA A 366 4.01 10.93 -8.80
C ALA A 366 4.68 10.25 -10.00
N ASP A 367 4.87 10.98 -11.08
CA ASP A 367 5.47 10.47 -12.33
C ASP A 367 6.99 10.37 -12.25
N GLU A 368 7.64 11.11 -11.33
CA GLU A 368 9.08 11.10 -11.09
C GLU A 368 9.52 10.03 -10.09
N MET A 369 8.59 9.45 -9.33
CA MET A 369 8.91 8.33 -8.44
C MET A 369 9.10 7.04 -9.24
N THR A 370 10.18 6.30 -8.95
CA THR A 370 10.46 5.03 -9.64
C THR A 370 9.32 4.03 -9.45
N PHE A 371 8.77 3.97 -8.24
CA PHE A 371 7.66 3.07 -7.94
C PHE A 371 6.82 3.56 -6.76
N ILE A 372 5.51 3.64 -6.97
CA ILE A 372 4.54 3.87 -5.90
C ILE A 372 3.75 2.59 -5.68
N SER A 373 3.95 1.96 -4.53
CA SER A 373 3.26 0.72 -4.18
C SER A 373 1.79 0.97 -3.85
N THR A 374 0.94 0.13 -4.40
CA THR A 374 -0.49 0.10 -4.07
C THR A 374 -0.78 -0.75 -2.82
N GLY A 375 0.25 -1.42 -2.30
CA GLY A 375 0.14 -2.50 -1.32
C GLY A 375 -0.19 -2.07 0.10
N GLY A 376 0.07 -0.82 0.48
CA GLY A 376 -0.18 -0.35 1.85
C GLY A 376 0.45 -1.26 2.92
N GLY A 377 -0.39 -1.92 3.73
CA GLY A 377 0.06 -2.86 4.76
C GLY A 377 0.79 -4.08 4.21
N ALA A 378 0.41 -4.58 3.03
CA ALA A 378 1.09 -5.72 2.41
C ALA A 378 2.55 -5.40 2.05
N SER A 379 2.83 -4.19 1.55
CA SER A 379 4.20 -3.72 1.27
C SER A 379 5.04 -3.68 2.54
N LEU A 380 4.47 -3.16 3.62
CA LEU A 380 5.14 -3.08 4.91
C LEU A 380 5.48 -4.47 5.45
N GLU A 381 4.50 -5.39 5.46
CA GLU A 381 4.70 -6.76 5.93
C GLU A 381 5.71 -7.54 5.08
N LEU A 382 5.74 -7.31 3.76
CA LEU A 382 6.73 -7.93 2.89
C LEU A 382 8.15 -7.43 3.21
N ILE A 383 8.32 -6.13 3.48
CA ILE A 383 9.59 -5.53 3.90
C ILE A 383 10.00 -6.02 5.29
N GLU A 384 9.05 -6.27 6.18
CA GLU A 384 9.26 -6.95 7.45
C GLU A 384 9.80 -8.37 7.29
N GLY A 385 9.76 -8.93 6.08
CA GLY A 385 10.19 -10.29 5.79
C GLY A 385 9.12 -11.34 6.07
N LYS A 386 7.86 -10.92 6.26
CA LYS A 386 6.74 -11.84 6.43
C LYS A 386 6.36 -12.46 5.10
N GLU A 387 6.00 -13.73 5.14
CA GLU A 387 5.43 -14.42 3.99
C GLU A 387 3.95 -14.07 3.87
N LEU A 388 3.58 -13.45 2.75
CA LEU A 388 2.20 -13.04 2.51
C LEU A 388 1.36 -14.25 2.04
N PRO A 389 0.23 -14.57 2.70
CA PRO A 389 -0.60 -15.73 2.34
C PRO A 389 -1.02 -15.75 0.87
N GLY A 390 -1.47 -14.62 0.32
CA GLY A 390 -1.88 -14.53 -1.09
C GLY A 390 -0.74 -14.70 -2.09
N VAL A 391 0.50 -14.40 -1.69
CA VAL A 391 1.70 -14.63 -2.51
C VAL A 391 2.15 -16.09 -2.40
N LYS A 392 2.16 -16.63 -1.18
CA LYS A 392 2.49 -18.04 -0.93
C LYS A 392 1.61 -19.00 -1.72
N ALA A 393 0.33 -18.71 -1.79
CA ALA A 393 -0.68 -19.54 -2.46
C ALA A 393 -0.49 -19.65 -3.99
N LEU A 394 0.33 -18.75 -4.59
CA LEU A 394 0.65 -18.74 -6.02
C LEU A 394 2.00 -19.37 -6.35
N ARG A 395 2.75 -19.87 -5.36
CA ARG A 395 4.02 -20.53 -5.61
C ARG A 395 3.82 -21.90 -6.25
N SER A 396 4.75 -22.25 -7.12
CA SER A 396 4.88 -23.61 -7.62
C SER A 396 5.24 -24.56 -6.46
N LYS A 397 4.60 -25.70 -6.40
CA LYS A 397 5.01 -26.80 -5.50
C LYS A 397 6.20 -27.47 -6.18
N LYS A 398 7.40 -27.21 -5.67
CA LYS A 398 8.60 -27.98 -6.06
C LYS A 398 8.49 -29.37 -5.53
#